data_dc27d4738837b5ae9af5c78094a8f5dd
#
_entry.id   dc27d4738837b5ae9af5c78094a8f5dd
#
_cell.length_a   1.000
_cell.length_b   1.000
_cell.length_c   1.000
_cell.angle_alpha   90.00
_cell.angle_beta   90.00
_cell.angle_gamma   90.00
#
_symmetry.space_group_name_H-M   'P 1'
#
loop_
_entity.id
_entity.type
_entity.pdbx_description
1 polymer ?
#
loop_
_entity_poly.entity_id
_entity_poly.type
_entity_poly.pdbx_seq_one_letter_code
_entity_poly.pdbx_strand_id
1 'polypeptide(L)'
;MEINVRKAGLKDLKHLLHHRRAMFEEMGFQDLATLDRVDDVSREYFTEALRIASYKAWLAEASDGRIIGGGGILIANWPGYPGENHAKRAWILNMYTEPEARRRGVAKRILEVMIDWCRSEGFSAVSLHASHAGRPLYETLGFHEMKLRL
;
A
#
# COMPACT_ATOMS: atom_id res chain seq x y z
N MET A 1 -10.98 19.47 0.90
CA MET A 1 -11.32 18.25 1.67
C MET A 1 -10.23 17.98 2.68
N GLU A 2 -10.61 17.86 3.92
CA GLU A 2 -9.70 17.44 4.97
C GLU A 2 -9.51 15.92 4.90
N ILE A 3 -8.26 15.48 4.89
CA ILE A 3 -7.90 14.08 4.81
C ILE A 3 -7.04 13.76 6.03
N ASN A 4 -7.49 12.81 6.84
CA ASN A 4 -6.73 12.31 7.97
C ASN A 4 -6.17 10.92 7.63
N VAL A 5 -4.86 10.78 7.65
CA VAL A 5 -4.20 9.49 7.43
C VAL A 5 -3.78 8.91 8.77
N ARG A 6 -4.25 7.72 9.08
CA ARG A 6 -3.93 7.04 10.33
C ARG A 6 -3.41 5.62 10.08
N LYS A 7 -2.69 5.08 11.05
CA LYS A 7 -2.31 3.67 11.03
C LYS A 7 -3.56 2.79 11.18
N ALA A 8 -3.56 1.68 10.45
CA ALA A 8 -4.61 0.68 10.53
C ALA A 8 -4.11 -0.55 11.29
N GLY A 9 -5.04 -1.25 11.92
CA GLY A 9 -4.76 -2.49 12.63
C GLY A 9 -5.74 -3.58 12.24
N LEU A 10 -5.75 -4.68 13.00
CA LEU A 10 -6.63 -5.84 12.74
C LEU A 10 -8.11 -5.46 12.68
N LYS A 11 -8.54 -4.49 13.45
CA LYS A 11 -9.93 -4.00 13.42
C LYS A 11 -10.33 -3.42 12.07
N ASP A 12 -9.36 -3.05 11.25
CA ASP A 12 -9.56 -2.42 9.94
C ASP A 12 -9.44 -3.41 8.78
N LEU A 13 -9.30 -4.70 9.08
CA LEU A 13 -9.04 -5.73 8.06
C LEU A 13 -10.05 -5.68 6.90
N LYS A 14 -11.32 -5.43 7.19
CA LYS A 14 -12.35 -5.33 6.16
C LYS A 14 -12.04 -4.25 5.12
N HIS A 15 -11.43 -3.13 5.53
CA HIS A 15 -11.06 -2.06 4.61
C HIS A 15 -9.87 -2.46 3.74
N LEU A 16 -8.90 -3.16 4.32
CA LEU A 16 -7.73 -3.64 3.57
C LEU A 16 -8.16 -4.63 2.49
N LEU A 17 -9.07 -5.54 2.83
CA LEU A 17 -9.58 -6.53 1.88
C LEU A 17 -10.43 -5.88 0.79
N HIS A 18 -11.27 -4.92 1.16
CA HIS A 18 -12.06 -4.17 0.18
C HIS A 18 -11.17 -3.45 -0.83
N HIS A 19 -10.17 -2.72 -0.36
CA HIS A 19 -9.26 -1.99 -1.23
C HIS A 19 -8.52 -2.92 -2.18
N ARG A 20 -8.04 -4.05 -1.67
CA ARG A 20 -7.30 -5.00 -2.49
C ARG A 20 -8.18 -5.61 -3.58
N ARG A 21 -9.39 -6.04 -3.22
CA ARG A 21 -10.34 -6.57 -4.20
C ARG A 21 -10.72 -5.52 -5.24
N ALA A 22 -11.07 -4.32 -4.82
CA ALA A 22 -11.43 -3.24 -5.73
C ALA A 22 -10.28 -2.90 -6.68
N MET A 23 -9.05 -2.90 -6.18
CA MET A 23 -7.87 -2.68 -7.01
C MET A 23 -7.74 -3.72 -8.12
N PHE A 24 -7.90 -5.01 -7.79
CA PHE A 24 -7.83 -6.06 -8.79
C PHE A 24 -8.98 -6.02 -9.78
N GLU A 25 -10.19 -5.69 -9.32
CA GLU A 25 -11.34 -5.50 -10.21
C GLU A 25 -11.05 -4.38 -11.24
N GLU A 26 -10.49 -3.28 -10.80
CA GLU A 26 -10.11 -2.18 -11.70
C GLU A 26 -8.98 -2.57 -12.66
N MET A 27 -8.12 -3.50 -12.26
CA MET A 27 -7.06 -4.02 -13.13
C MET A 27 -7.61 -4.99 -14.19
N GLY A 28 -8.90 -5.30 -14.15
CA GLY A 28 -9.56 -6.13 -15.15
C GLY A 28 -9.83 -7.56 -14.73
N PHE A 29 -9.51 -7.95 -13.49
CA PHE A 29 -9.83 -9.29 -13.01
C PHE A 29 -11.32 -9.37 -12.70
N GLN A 30 -12.04 -10.26 -13.37
CA GLN A 30 -13.50 -10.39 -13.28
C GLN A 30 -13.97 -11.76 -12.82
N ASP A 31 -13.10 -12.75 -12.78
CA ASP A 31 -13.48 -14.10 -12.36
C ASP A 31 -13.72 -14.13 -10.85
N LEU A 32 -14.97 -14.32 -10.46
CA LEU A 32 -15.37 -14.28 -9.05
C LEU A 32 -14.66 -15.34 -8.21
N ALA A 33 -14.49 -16.54 -8.74
CA ALA A 33 -13.80 -17.60 -8.00
C ALA A 33 -12.35 -17.25 -7.73
N THR A 34 -11.68 -16.61 -8.69
CA THR A 34 -10.30 -16.12 -8.52
C THR A 34 -10.24 -15.03 -7.47
N LEU A 35 -11.15 -14.04 -7.54
CA LEU A 35 -11.20 -12.93 -6.60
C LEU A 35 -11.50 -13.41 -5.18
N ASP A 36 -12.43 -14.35 -5.03
CA ASP A 36 -12.76 -14.92 -3.72
C ASP A 36 -11.58 -15.66 -3.11
N ARG A 37 -10.82 -16.38 -3.93
CA ARG A 37 -9.61 -17.07 -3.46
C ARG A 37 -8.55 -16.06 -3.00
N VAL A 38 -8.37 -14.98 -3.74
CA VAL A 38 -7.44 -13.91 -3.35
C VAL A 38 -7.89 -13.26 -2.03
N ASP A 39 -9.20 -13.04 -1.85
CA ASP A 39 -9.73 -12.52 -0.60
C ASP A 39 -9.39 -13.43 0.58
N ASP A 40 -9.56 -14.75 0.40
CA ASP A 40 -9.28 -15.72 1.47
C ASP A 40 -7.77 -15.74 1.82
N VAL A 41 -6.93 -15.80 0.81
CA VAL A 41 -5.46 -15.79 1.02
C VAL A 41 -5.02 -14.46 1.63
N SER A 42 -5.58 -13.35 1.16
CA SER A 42 -5.25 -12.02 1.67
C SER A 42 -5.67 -11.85 3.12
N ARG A 43 -6.84 -12.37 3.49
CA ARG A 43 -7.34 -12.32 4.87
C ARG A 43 -6.37 -13.04 5.81
N GLU A 44 -5.97 -14.24 5.44
CA GLU A 44 -5.02 -15.01 6.23
C GLU A 44 -3.67 -14.30 6.33
N TYR A 45 -3.18 -13.81 5.21
CA TYR A 45 -1.90 -13.11 5.15
C TYR A 45 -1.90 -11.85 6.03
N PHE A 46 -2.88 -10.97 5.85
CA PHE A 46 -2.90 -9.70 6.59
C PHE A 46 -3.15 -9.91 8.08
N THR A 47 -3.97 -10.89 8.44
CA THR A 47 -4.22 -11.18 9.85
C THR A 47 -2.91 -11.49 10.57
N GLU A 48 -2.09 -12.37 10.02
CA GLU A 48 -0.81 -12.72 10.62
C GLU A 48 0.22 -11.60 10.47
N ALA A 49 0.32 -11.00 9.29
CA ALA A 49 1.32 -9.98 9.01
C ALA A 49 1.13 -8.72 9.86
N LEU A 50 -0.13 -8.33 10.11
CA LEU A 50 -0.42 -7.21 11.01
C LEU A 50 -0.05 -7.57 12.45
N ARG A 51 -0.30 -8.83 12.85
CA ARG A 51 0.01 -9.29 14.20
C ARG A 51 1.51 -9.27 14.48
N ILE A 52 2.32 -9.72 13.55
CA ILE A 52 3.79 -9.79 13.73
C ILE A 52 4.51 -8.55 13.21
N ALA A 53 3.77 -7.56 12.73
CA ALA A 53 4.30 -6.29 12.22
C ALA A 53 5.20 -6.44 10.99
N SER A 54 4.97 -7.46 10.15
CA SER A 54 5.62 -7.59 8.84
C SER A 54 4.83 -6.88 7.74
N TYR A 55 3.67 -6.34 8.06
CA TYR A 55 2.89 -5.46 7.21
C TYR A 55 2.36 -4.30 8.04
N LYS A 56 2.58 -3.09 7.57
CA LYS A 56 2.04 -1.87 8.18
C LYS A 56 1.04 -1.28 7.21
N ALA A 57 -0.11 -0.88 7.72
CA ALA A 57 -1.18 -0.33 6.88
C ALA A 57 -1.59 1.06 7.36
N TRP A 58 -2.04 1.87 6.41
CA TRP A 58 -2.59 3.20 6.68
C TRP A 58 -3.90 3.36 5.94
N LEU A 59 -4.81 4.07 6.57
CA LEU A 59 -6.11 4.42 5.97
C LEU A 59 -6.26 5.93 5.95
N ALA A 60 -6.89 6.42 4.90
CA ALA A 60 -7.26 7.83 4.80
C ALA A 60 -8.74 7.97 5.12
N GLU A 61 -9.05 8.89 6.03
CA GLU A 61 -10.43 9.18 6.45
C GLU A 61 -10.82 10.58 5.97
N ALA A 62 -12.04 10.72 5.49
CA ALA A 62 -12.65 12.01 5.27
C ALA A 62 -13.10 12.60 6.63
N SER A 63 -13.49 13.88 6.64
CA SER A 63 -13.91 14.56 7.86
C SER A 63 -15.12 13.93 8.54
N ASP A 64 -15.96 13.21 7.77
CA ASP A 64 -17.13 12.49 8.30
C ASP A 64 -16.80 11.07 8.79
N GLY A 65 -15.52 10.68 8.78
CA GLY A 65 -15.07 9.37 9.24
C GLY A 65 -15.10 8.28 8.20
N ARG A 66 -15.56 8.55 6.97
CA ARG A 66 -15.56 7.53 5.91
C ARG A 66 -14.12 7.21 5.50
N ILE A 67 -13.85 5.93 5.26
CA ILE A 67 -12.58 5.49 4.72
C ILE A 67 -12.61 5.73 3.21
N ILE A 68 -11.68 6.56 2.72
CA ILE A 68 -11.66 6.99 1.32
C ILE A 68 -10.43 6.48 0.56
N GLY A 69 -9.51 5.84 1.24
CA GLY A 69 -8.34 5.25 0.60
C GLY A 69 -7.44 4.57 1.60
N GLY A 70 -6.40 3.96 1.09
CA GLY A 70 -5.42 3.30 1.94
C GLY A 70 -4.18 2.87 1.18
N GLY A 71 -3.23 2.33 1.92
CA GLY A 71 -2.01 1.75 1.40
C GLY A 71 -1.28 1.00 2.50
N GLY A 72 -0.24 0.30 2.13
CA GLY A 72 0.52 -0.44 3.12
C GLY A 72 1.94 -0.71 2.69
N ILE A 73 2.73 -1.17 3.66
CA ILE A 73 4.12 -1.51 3.47
C ILE A 73 4.35 -2.94 3.95
N LEU A 74 4.75 -3.79 3.02
CA LEU A 74 5.22 -5.13 3.31
C LEU A 74 6.70 -5.04 3.64
N ILE A 75 7.10 -5.59 4.78
CA ILE A 75 8.48 -5.60 5.24
C ILE A 75 9.02 -7.01 5.04
N ALA A 76 9.90 -7.16 4.06
CA ALA A 76 10.48 -8.45 3.72
C ALA A 76 11.89 -8.58 4.29
N ASN A 77 12.24 -9.79 4.74
CA ASN A 77 13.61 -10.10 5.12
C ASN A 77 14.50 -9.99 3.89
N TRP A 78 15.69 -9.44 4.06
CA TRP A 78 16.61 -9.16 2.97
C TRP A 78 18.05 -9.44 3.42
N PRO A 79 18.89 -10.00 2.54
CA PRO A 79 20.26 -10.36 2.94
C PRO A 79 21.21 -9.17 3.09
N GLY A 80 20.75 -7.96 2.84
CA GLY A 80 21.59 -6.77 2.87
C GLY A 80 22.02 -6.34 1.48
N TYR A 81 22.35 -5.05 1.36
CA TYR A 81 22.82 -4.46 0.12
C TYR A 81 23.76 -3.31 0.46
N PRO A 82 24.84 -3.09 -0.30
CA PRO A 82 25.76 -1.98 -0.03
C PRO A 82 25.01 -0.64 0.01
N GLY A 83 25.22 0.14 1.08
CA GLY A 83 24.54 1.41 1.29
C GLY A 83 23.22 1.31 2.04
N GLU A 84 22.71 0.10 2.29
CA GLU A 84 21.52 -0.11 3.10
C GLU A 84 21.90 -0.62 4.48
N ASN A 85 21.41 0.04 5.52
CA ASN A 85 21.71 -0.34 6.90
C ASN A 85 20.64 -1.24 7.51
N HIS A 86 19.71 -1.73 6.69
CA HIS A 86 18.56 -2.50 7.15
C HIS A 86 18.59 -3.91 6.57
N ALA A 87 18.40 -4.92 7.42
CA ALA A 87 18.30 -6.32 6.98
C ALA A 87 16.91 -6.66 6.46
N LYS A 88 16.14 -5.65 6.04
CA LYS A 88 14.79 -5.79 5.53
C LYS A 88 14.57 -4.80 4.41
N ARG A 89 13.59 -5.12 3.56
CA ARG A 89 13.22 -4.27 2.45
C ARG A 89 11.74 -3.93 2.55
N ALA A 90 11.41 -2.66 2.28
CA ALA A 90 10.05 -2.15 2.32
C ALA A 90 9.44 -2.12 0.92
N TRP A 91 8.23 -2.67 0.79
CA TRP A 91 7.46 -2.70 -0.46
C TRP A 91 6.09 -2.08 -0.23
N ILE A 92 5.73 -1.10 -1.05
CA ILE A 92 4.40 -0.50 -1.01
C ILE A 92 3.42 -1.40 -1.75
N LEU A 93 2.32 -1.72 -1.08
CA LEU A 93 1.22 -2.51 -1.62
C LEU A 93 -0.12 -1.83 -1.33
N ASN A 94 -1.14 -2.26 -2.06
CA ASN A 94 -2.55 -1.93 -1.76
C ASN A 94 -2.88 -0.45 -1.81
N MET A 95 -2.20 0.31 -2.64
CA MET A 95 -2.57 1.72 -2.87
C MET A 95 -3.91 1.78 -3.58
N TYR A 96 -4.89 2.34 -2.89
CA TYR A 96 -6.24 2.48 -3.45
C TYR A 96 -6.89 3.74 -2.94
N THR A 97 -7.62 4.42 -3.82
CA THR A 97 -8.47 5.55 -3.47
C THR A 97 -9.85 5.29 -4.03
N GLU A 98 -10.88 5.47 -3.21
CA GLU A 98 -12.26 5.31 -3.65
C GLU A 98 -12.53 6.25 -4.84
N PRO A 99 -13.29 5.80 -5.87
CA PRO A 99 -13.48 6.61 -7.08
C PRO A 99 -13.96 8.03 -6.83
N GLU A 100 -14.88 8.22 -5.89
CA GLU A 100 -15.46 9.54 -5.56
C GLU A 100 -14.46 10.47 -4.86
N ALA A 101 -13.37 9.92 -4.34
CA ALA A 101 -12.36 10.70 -3.64
C ALA A 101 -11.09 10.95 -4.47
N ARG A 102 -11.06 10.53 -5.71
CA ARG A 102 -9.90 10.68 -6.57
C ARG A 102 -9.68 12.12 -7.02
N ARG A 103 -8.45 12.44 -7.41
CA ARG A 103 -8.02 13.76 -7.87
C ARG A 103 -8.10 14.83 -6.79
N ARG A 104 -8.01 14.42 -5.52
CA ARG A 104 -8.02 15.32 -4.36
C ARG A 104 -6.77 15.18 -3.49
N GLY A 105 -5.75 14.48 -4.01
CA GLY A 105 -4.49 14.32 -3.30
C GLY A 105 -4.47 13.24 -2.23
N VAL A 106 -5.44 12.33 -2.20
CA VAL A 106 -5.53 11.26 -1.19
C VAL A 106 -4.32 10.32 -1.29
N ALA A 107 -4.04 9.78 -2.47
CA ALA A 107 -2.93 8.86 -2.66
C ALA A 107 -1.59 9.53 -2.33
N LYS A 108 -1.40 10.77 -2.76
CA LYS A 108 -0.19 11.53 -2.45
C LYS A 108 -0.01 11.67 -0.94
N ARG A 109 -1.08 12.01 -0.22
CA ARG A 109 -1.02 12.19 1.22
C ARG A 109 -0.66 10.89 1.93
N ILE A 110 -1.26 9.77 1.51
CA ILE A 110 -0.95 8.45 2.07
C ILE A 110 0.53 8.11 1.82
N LEU A 111 1.00 8.31 0.59
CA LEU A 111 2.40 8.03 0.23
C LEU A 111 3.39 8.88 1.03
N GLU A 112 3.10 10.15 1.23
CA GLU A 112 3.96 11.02 2.02
C GLU A 112 4.10 10.50 3.46
N VAL A 113 2.99 10.11 4.08
CA VAL A 113 2.99 9.55 5.43
C VAL A 113 3.78 8.24 5.48
N MET A 114 3.58 7.35 4.50
CA MET A 114 4.27 6.06 4.44
C MET A 114 5.77 6.22 4.20
N ILE A 115 6.16 7.13 3.33
CA ILE A 115 7.58 7.40 3.05
C ILE A 115 8.25 8.00 4.29
N ASP A 116 7.59 8.91 4.99
CA ASP A 116 8.11 9.47 6.23
C ASP A 116 8.29 8.40 7.30
N TRP A 117 7.34 7.47 7.38
CA TRP A 117 7.47 6.32 8.29
C TRP A 117 8.70 5.48 7.94
N CYS A 118 8.91 5.19 6.65
CA CYS A 118 10.08 4.44 6.20
C CYS A 118 11.38 5.13 6.62
N ARG A 119 11.46 6.44 6.44
CA ARG A 119 12.63 7.20 6.86
C ARG A 119 12.87 7.11 8.36
N SER A 120 11.81 7.25 9.14
CA SER A 120 11.90 7.19 10.60
C SER A 120 12.34 5.83 11.10
N GLU A 121 12.04 4.77 10.35
CA GLU A 121 12.43 3.40 10.69
C GLU A 121 13.79 3.00 10.11
N GLY A 122 14.48 3.92 9.46
CA GLY A 122 15.84 3.68 8.97
C GLY A 122 15.92 3.02 7.60
N PHE A 123 14.81 2.91 6.87
CA PHE A 123 14.86 2.42 5.50
C PHE A 123 15.47 3.48 4.60
N SER A 124 16.47 3.08 3.81
CA SER A 124 17.12 3.97 2.84
C SER A 124 16.41 3.97 1.48
N ALA A 125 15.54 2.99 1.25
CA ALA A 125 14.80 2.84 0.00
C ALA A 125 13.47 2.17 0.25
N VAL A 126 12.51 2.46 -0.62
CA VAL A 126 11.20 1.78 -0.66
C VAL A 126 10.88 1.46 -2.11
N SER A 127 10.35 0.27 -2.35
CA SER A 127 10.04 -0.23 -3.68
C SER A 127 8.54 -0.40 -3.87
N LEU A 128 8.08 -0.38 -5.11
CA LEU A 128 6.69 -0.67 -5.45
C LEU A 128 6.60 -1.16 -6.90
N HIS A 129 5.48 -1.82 -7.20
CA HIS A 129 5.08 -2.12 -8.56
C HIS A 129 3.99 -1.14 -8.97
N ALA A 130 4.30 -0.21 -9.86
CA ALA A 130 3.35 0.81 -10.27
C ALA A 130 2.40 0.28 -11.34
N SER A 131 1.10 0.57 -11.18
CA SER A 131 0.17 0.46 -12.30
C SER A 131 0.46 1.57 -13.30
N HIS A 132 0.04 1.37 -14.55
CA HIS A 132 0.22 2.39 -15.58
C HIS A 132 -0.41 3.74 -15.16
N ALA A 133 -1.59 3.70 -14.56
CA ALA A 133 -2.30 4.89 -14.11
C ALA A 133 -1.63 5.58 -12.91
N GLY A 134 -1.01 4.82 -12.01
CA GLY A 134 -0.36 5.36 -10.82
C GLY A 134 1.05 5.88 -11.04
N ARG A 135 1.68 5.48 -12.13
CA ARG A 135 3.08 5.79 -12.42
C ARG A 135 3.42 7.28 -12.36
N PRO A 136 2.64 8.20 -12.98
CA PRO A 136 2.98 9.61 -12.91
C PRO A 136 3.09 10.16 -11.50
N LEU A 137 2.20 9.74 -10.59
CA LEU A 137 2.26 10.18 -9.20
C LEU A 137 3.54 9.69 -8.52
N TYR A 138 3.89 8.42 -8.71
CA TYR A 138 5.10 7.86 -8.09
C TYR A 138 6.35 8.57 -8.60
N GLU A 139 6.42 8.87 -9.88
CA GLU A 139 7.54 9.60 -10.46
C GLU A 139 7.69 11.01 -9.87
N THR A 140 6.57 11.70 -9.61
CA THR A 140 6.62 13.04 -8.98
C THR A 140 7.16 12.99 -7.54
N LEU A 141 7.07 11.83 -6.89
CA LEU A 141 7.59 11.61 -5.54
C LEU A 141 9.04 11.09 -5.53
N GLY A 142 9.66 10.98 -6.69
CA GLY A 142 11.05 10.59 -6.81
C GLY A 142 11.30 9.11 -7.08
N PHE A 143 10.25 8.34 -7.37
CA PHE A 143 10.42 6.93 -7.73
C PHE A 143 10.99 6.81 -9.14
N HIS A 144 11.97 5.92 -9.29
CA HIS A 144 12.59 5.60 -10.58
C HIS A 144 12.26 4.18 -10.98
N GLU A 145 12.00 3.99 -12.27
CA GLU A 145 11.74 2.66 -12.80
C GLU A 145 13.03 1.86 -12.89
N MET A 146 12.96 0.61 -12.40
CA MET A 146 14.02 -0.36 -12.62
C MET A 146 13.49 -1.44 -13.55
N LYS A 147 14.17 -1.66 -14.68
CA LYS A 147 13.81 -2.69 -15.66
C LYS A 147 14.84 -3.80 -15.64
N LEU A 148 14.34 -5.02 -15.53
CA LEU A 148 15.14 -6.21 -15.76
C LEU A 148 14.86 -6.72 -17.17
N ARG A 149 15.89 -6.84 -17.99
CA ARG A 149 15.80 -7.49 -19.30
C ARG A 149 16.38 -8.88 -19.18
N LEU A 150 15.54 -9.87 -19.47
CA LEU A 150 15.97 -11.27 -19.52
C LEU A 150 16.27 -11.68 -20.95
#